data_b933887a437ff0a1400a94d8529110ca
#
_entry.id   b933887a437ff0a1400a94d8529110ca
#
_cell.length_a   1.000
_cell.length_b   1.000
_cell.length_c   1.000
_cell.angle_alpha   90.00
_cell.angle_beta   90.00
_cell.angle_gamma   90.00
#
_symmetry.space_group_name_H-M   'P 1'
#
loop_
_entity.id
_entity.type
_entity.pdbx_description
1 polymer ?
#
loop_
_entity_poly.entity_id
_entity_poly.type
_entity_poly.pdbx_seq_one_letter_code
_entity_poly.pdbx_strand_id
1 'polypeptide(L)'
;MMKSRALLAQTGAPAGAPDAYAQPRPDLAGPVLPTWESVRDHYATPKWFNPAKVGIFIHWGVYTVPAHGSEWYPRYMYTTDVKWHTEHYGSPDKFGYKDFIPMFKGEHFDADEWVTLFKEAGARYVCPVAEHHDGFAMWDSALTPWCAGRMGPKRDVIGEMAKAIRRQGLTFACSTHRMEHHCFMYPAPGVPNDQFDPRWAGFYGPPIDEGMNGPHASAAFQEDWLARIQELVDKYQPEMLYMDNGVNPREYDPIKLRAAAWLFSRAKEQGYETTMCTKQWAYLFGNVYAAESSGGAPQWIYPGAWQCDTPIGNSWGYIDGLRVADGYQLVNQLLAIVSCGGNYMLNVSPRADGVIPDDQRASLHVMGEWLKRNGEGIYDSHAWVVPGEGPHVPQQAPQDWRGYPTAMDMPRIKRDKYPERNPTSADFRFTHKPGAVYAFGLKVPETHEVKLFTFRKGGAKIESVSLVDGGRPLKFRQTEEALVIEAPLEALAKDMPYGLKLEGSVAI
;
A
#
# COMPACT_ATOMS: atom_id res chain seq x y z
N MET A 1 -14.48 25.06 -23.39
CA MET A 1 -15.42 26.12 -22.95
C MET A 1 -16.81 25.75 -23.38
N MET A 2 -17.62 25.10 -22.52
CA MET A 2 -19.08 25.22 -22.61
C MET A 2 -19.77 24.32 -21.62
N LYS A 3 -20.63 24.94 -20.80
CA LYS A 3 -21.73 24.31 -20.04
C LYS A 3 -21.40 23.59 -18.73
N SER A 4 -20.94 24.34 -17.74
CA SER A 4 -21.07 23.97 -16.33
C SER A 4 -22.02 24.95 -15.60
N ARG A 5 -23.20 25.19 -16.12
CA ARG A 5 -24.15 26.13 -15.53
C ARG A 5 -25.52 25.54 -15.20
N ALA A 6 -25.59 24.24 -14.87
CA ALA A 6 -26.87 23.66 -14.48
C ALA A 6 -26.73 22.41 -13.62
N LEU A 7 -25.97 22.45 -12.53
CA LEU A 7 -26.11 21.43 -11.46
C LEU A 7 -25.82 22.02 -10.06
N LEU A 8 -26.34 23.19 -9.81
CA LEU A 8 -26.57 23.66 -8.43
C LEU A 8 -27.87 23.02 -7.89
N ALA A 9 -27.93 21.69 -7.91
CA ALA A 9 -28.95 20.95 -7.20
C ALA A 9 -28.48 20.83 -5.75
N GLN A 10 -29.10 21.62 -4.91
CA GLN A 10 -29.19 21.55 -3.45
C GLN A 10 -28.75 20.18 -2.90
N THR A 11 -27.47 20.04 -2.54
CA THR A 11 -27.03 19.02 -1.60
C THR A 11 -27.42 19.52 -0.21
N GLY A 12 -28.68 19.37 0.16
CA GLY A 12 -29.10 19.53 1.55
C GLY A 12 -28.36 18.50 2.39
N ALA A 13 -27.97 18.85 3.62
CA ALA A 13 -27.50 17.85 4.57
C ALA A 13 -28.52 16.70 4.60
N PRO A 14 -28.06 15.42 4.61
CA PRO A 14 -29.00 14.29 4.72
C PRO A 14 -29.90 14.51 5.91
N ALA A 15 -31.22 14.37 5.74
CA ALA A 15 -32.17 14.51 6.83
C ALA A 15 -31.79 13.56 7.96
N GLY A 16 -31.54 14.09 9.17
CA GLY A 16 -31.09 13.32 10.32
C GLY A 16 -29.57 13.11 10.35
N ALA A 17 -28.74 14.04 9.81
CA ALA A 17 -27.30 14.01 10.05
C ALA A 17 -27.08 13.92 11.59
N PRO A 18 -26.55 12.79 12.11
CA PRO A 18 -26.33 12.65 13.54
C PRO A 18 -25.31 13.67 14.05
N ASP A 19 -25.15 13.77 15.35
CA ASP A 19 -24.01 14.44 15.96
C ASP A 19 -22.74 14.13 15.16
N ALA A 20 -21.76 15.05 15.14
CA ALA A 20 -20.59 14.98 14.28
C ALA A 20 -19.85 13.64 14.31
N TYR A 21 -20.08 12.83 15.35
CA TYR A 21 -19.42 11.55 15.59
C TYR A 21 -20.40 10.43 15.96
N ALA A 22 -20.04 9.20 15.58
CA ALA A 22 -20.76 8.00 15.99
C ALA A 22 -20.71 7.83 17.51
N GLN A 23 -21.81 7.29 18.08
CA GLN A 23 -21.82 6.94 19.49
C GLN A 23 -20.89 5.76 19.78
N PRO A 24 -20.21 5.75 20.96
CA PRO A 24 -19.37 4.64 21.38
C PRO A 24 -20.12 3.32 21.33
N ARG A 25 -19.48 2.30 20.80
CA ARG A 25 -19.97 0.92 20.87
C ARG A 25 -19.36 0.22 22.11
N PRO A 26 -20.09 -0.68 22.77
CA PRO A 26 -19.53 -1.49 23.85
C PRO A 26 -18.28 -2.24 23.41
N ASP A 27 -17.31 -2.39 24.33
CA ASP A 27 -16.16 -3.24 24.09
C ASP A 27 -16.59 -4.71 23.98
N LEU A 28 -15.88 -5.47 23.13
CA LEU A 28 -16.10 -6.91 23.03
C LEU A 28 -15.48 -7.61 24.23
N ALA A 29 -16.28 -8.38 24.95
CA ALA A 29 -15.78 -9.34 25.94
C ALA A 29 -15.20 -10.56 25.21
N GLY A 30 -14.07 -10.37 24.57
CA GLY A 30 -13.42 -11.41 23.73
C GLY A 30 -12.17 -12.01 24.41
N PRO A 31 -11.55 -13.00 23.75
CA PRO A 31 -10.34 -13.65 24.28
C PRO A 31 -9.10 -12.74 24.28
N VAL A 32 -9.10 -11.65 23.55
CA VAL A 32 -7.99 -10.68 23.51
C VAL A 32 -8.40 -9.42 24.26
N LEU A 33 -7.67 -9.11 25.33
CA LEU A 33 -7.90 -7.93 26.15
C LEU A 33 -7.19 -6.70 25.55
N PRO A 34 -7.68 -5.47 25.83
CA PRO A 34 -7.07 -4.24 25.34
C PRO A 34 -5.80 -3.86 26.15
N THR A 35 -4.83 -4.76 26.20
CA THR A 35 -3.52 -4.56 26.82
C THR A 35 -2.41 -5.03 25.87
N TRP A 36 -1.22 -4.42 25.98
CA TRP A 36 -0.07 -4.80 25.15
C TRP A 36 0.33 -6.25 25.35
N GLU A 37 0.27 -6.77 26.60
CA GLU A 37 0.57 -8.15 26.95
C GLU A 37 -0.39 -9.11 26.25
N SER A 38 -1.69 -8.85 26.34
CA SER A 38 -2.69 -9.70 25.70
C SER A 38 -2.57 -9.69 24.18
N VAL A 39 -2.35 -8.53 23.56
CA VAL A 39 -2.13 -8.44 22.11
C VAL A 39 -0.88 -9.23 21.71
N ARG A 40 0.25 -9.09 22.43
CA ARG A 40 1.48 -9.84 22.17
C ARG A 40 1.26 -11.35 22.26
N ASP A 41 0.62 -11.80 23.34
CA ASP A 41 0.48 -13.24 23.66
C ASP A 41 -0.51 -13.96 22.73
N HIS A 42 -1.38 -13.20 22.06
CA HIS A 42 -2.38 -13.73 21.15
C HIS A 42 -2.07 -13.49 19.65
N TYR A 43 -1.03 -12.75 19.34
CA TYR A 43 -0.66 -12.43 17.97
C TYR A 43 0.40 -13.38 17.42
N ALA A 44 0.18 -13.79 16.19
CA ALA A 44 1.21 -14.34 15.30
C ALA A 44 1.04 -13.74 13.92
N THR A 45 2.14 -13.49 13.22
CA THR A 45 2.07 -13.06 11.82
C THR A 45 1.29 -14.09 11.00
N PRO A 46 0.25 -13.71 10.26
CA PRO A 46 -0.53 -14.65 9.47
C PRO A 46 0.35 -15.44 8.49
N LYS A 47 0.06 -16.73 8.35
CA LYS A 47 0.85 -17.63 7.50
C LYS A 47 0.85 -17.25 6.03
N TRP A 48 -0.22 -16.57 5.58
CA TRP A 48 -0.34 -16.12 4.20
C TRP A 48 0.56 -14.93 3.87
N PHE A 49 0.96 -14.11 4.87
CA PHE A 49 1.57 -12.80 4.63
C PHE A 49 2.95 -12.88 3.98
N ASN A 50 3.91 -13.55 4.63
CA ASN A 50 5.28 -13.63 4.11
C ASN A 50 5.39 -14.33 2.75
N PRO A 51 4.64 -15.42 2.46
CA PRO A 51 4.64 -16.07 1.15
C PRO A 51 4.04 -15.22 0.03
N ALA A 52 3.14 -14.30 0.34
CA ALA A 52 2.36 -13.55 -0.65
C ALA A 52 3.22 -12.66 -1.57
N LYS A 53 4.20 -11.96 -1.04
CA LYS A 53 5.17 -11.07 -1.71
C LYS A 53 4.59 -9.92 -2.53
N VAL A 54 3.43 -10.08 -3.16
CA VAL A 54 2.80 -9.09 -4.03
C VAL A 54 1.38 -8.80 -3.55
N GLY A 55 1.12 -7.55 -3.24
CA GLY A 55 -0.20 -7.03 -2.91
C GLY A 55 -0.55 -5.82 -3.78
N ILE A 56 -1.84 -5.54 -3.89
CA ILE A 56 -2.35 -4.32 -4.51
C ILE A 56 -3.01 -3.44 -3.46
N PHE A 57 -2.63 -2.18 -3.42
CA PHE A 57 -3.29 -1.11 -2.71
C PHE A 57 -4.18 -0.33 -3.69
N ILE A 58 -5.29 0.24 -3.24
CA ILE A 58 -6.18 1.00 -4.14
C ILE A 58 -6.55 2.31 -3.46
N HIS A 59 -6.03 3.43 -3.99
CA HIS A 59 -6.48 4.76 -3.61
C HIS A 59 -7.54 5.25 -4.60
N TRP A 60 -8.80 5.06 -4.22
CA TRP A 60 -9.97 5.48 -5.00
C TRP A 60 -11.02 6.09 -4.08
N GLY A 61 -11.49 7.29 -4.39
CA GLY A 61 -12.42 8.03 -3.56
C GLY A 61 -12.81 9.36 -4.19
N VAL A 62 -13.52 10.20 -3.45
CA VAL A 62 -14.05 11.49 -3.90
C VAL A 62 -12.94 12.43 -4.43
N TYR A 63 -11.74 12.34 -3.89
CA TYR A 63 -10.56 13.12 -4.32
C TYR A 63 -10.13 12.84 -5.78
N THR A 64 -10.61 11.77 -6.40
CA THR A 64 -10.34 11.47 -7.82
C THR A 64 -11.24 12.25 -8.77
N VAL A 65 -12.27 12.93 -8.27
CA VAL A 65 -13.17 13.77 -9.09
C VAL A 65 -12.48 15.02 -9.63
N PRO A 66 -11.81 15.84 -8.79
CA PRO A 66 -11.05 16.99 -9.30
C PRO A 66 -9.79 16.56 -10.06
N ALA A 67 -9.28 15.37 -9.83
CA ALA A 67 -8.09 14.80 -10.47
C ALA A 67 -6.89 15.76 -10.47
N HIS A 68 -6.67 16.50 -9.37
CA HIS A 68 -5.67 17.55 -9.26
C HIS A 68 -4.81 17.42 -8.02
N GLY A 69 -3.51 17.72 -8.14
CA GLY A 69 -2.53 17.72 -7.05
C GLY A 69 -2.18 16.31 -6.55
N SER A 70 -3.04 15.73 -5.76
CA SER A 70 -2.96 14.36 -5.26
C SER A 70 -4.27 13.95 -4.55
N GLU A 71 -4.27 12.77 -3.90
CA GLU A 71 -5.32 12.34 -2.98
C GLU A 71 -5.49 13.29 -1.77
N TRP A 72 -4.55 14.21 -1.57
CA TRP A 72 -4.60 15.26 -0.56
C TRP A 72 -5.33 16.53 -1.01
N TYR A 73 -5.92 16.53 -2.20
CA TYR A 73 -6.69 17.67 -2.69
C TYR A 73 -7.78 18.18 -1.72
N PRO A 74 -8.48 17.33 -0.92
CA PRO A 74 -9.42 17.82 0.10
C PRO A 74 -8.80 18.80 1.09
N ARG A 75 -7.48 18.72 1.33
CA ARG A 75 -6.71 19.69 2.10
C ARG A 75 -6.23 20.85 1.24
N TYR A 76 -5.70 20.55 0.05
CA TYR A 76 -5.08 21.58 -0.80
C TYR A 76 -6.06 22.63 -1.28
N MET A 77 -7.31 22.26 -1.56
CA MET A 77 -8.35 23.21 -1.97
C MET A 77 -8.66 24.29 -0.92
N TYR A 78 -8.34 24.05 0.35
CA TYR A 78 -8.50 25.01 1.45
C TYR A 78 -7.17 25.63 1.90
N THR A 79 -6.03 25.23 1.33
CA THR A 79 -4.70 25.69 1.77
C THR A 79 -3.84 26.23 0.63
N THR A 80 -3.22 25.36 -0.14
CA THR A 80 -2.22 25.71 -1.18
C THR A 80 -2.83 25.96 -2.55
N ASP A 81 -3.93 25.27 -2.89
CA ASP A 81 -4.51 25.25 -4.24
C ASP A 81 -5.84 26.01 -4.32
N VAL A 82 -6.09 26.92 -3.35
CA VAL A 82 -7.32 27.77 -3.28
C VAL A 82 -7.55 28.52 -4.59
N LYS A 83 -6.49 29.06 -5.19
CA LYS A 83 -6.60 29.79 -6.47
C LYS A 83 -7.08 28.86 -7.57
N TRP A 84 -6.42 27.71 -7.76
CA TRP A 84 -6.81 26.74 -8.77
C TRP A 84 -8.25 26.27 -8.56
N HIS A 85 -8.62 25.92 -7.31
CA HIS A 85 -9.97 25.51 -6.96
C HIS A 85 -11.00 26.59 -7.33
N THR A 86 -10.73 27.85 -6.97
CA THR A 86 -11.63 28.98 -7.25
C THR A 86 -11.82 29.20 -8.75
N GLU A 87 -10.78 29.05 -9.55
CA GLU A 87 -10.84 29.21 -11.01
C GLU A 87 -11.66 28.09 -11.69
N HIS A 88 -11.71 26.89 -11.14
CA HIS A 88 -12.35 25.72 -11.74
C HIS A 88 -13.75 25.44 -11.19
N TYR A 89 -13.98 25.67 -9.91
CA TYR A 89 -15.22 25.29 -9.19
C TYR A 89 -15.88 26.45 -8.46
N GLY A 90 -15.20 27.55 -8.23
CA GLY A 90 -15.67 28.67 -7.43
C GLY A 90 -15.03 28.69 -6.05
N SER A 91 -15.37 29.72 -5.26
CA SER A 91 -14.83 29.88 -3.90
C SER A 91 -15.17 28.69 -2.99
N PRO A 92 -14.24 28.21 -2.12
CA PRO A 92 -14.48 27.06 -1.24
C PRO A 92 -15.68 27.20 -0.28
N ASP A 93 -16.17 28.40 0.00
CA ASP A 93 -17.41 28.63 0.75
C ASP A 93 -18.68 28.43 -0.09
N LYS A 94 -18.56 28.38 -1.42
CA LYS A 94 -19.68 28.16 -2.38
C LYS A 94 -19.66 26.76 -2.96
N PHE A 95 -18.48 26.21 -3.17
CA PHE A 95 -18.27 24.86 -3.63
C PHE A 95 -17.15 24.23 -2.77
N GLY A 96 -17.55 23.55 -1.70
CA GLY A 96 -16.65 22.87 -0.78
C GLY A 96 -16.37 21.43 -1.21
N TYR A 97 -15.51 20.73 -0.46
CA TYR A 97 -15.13 19.36 -0.81
C TYR A 97 -16.33 18.40 -0.87
N LYS A 98 -17.30 18.53 0.03
CA LYS A 98 -18.55 17.74 0.02
C LYS A 98 -19.30 17.78 -1.30
N ASP A 99 -19.16 18.88 -2.08
CA ASP A 99 -19.88 19.08 -3.32
C ASP A 99 -19.32 18.22 -4.48
N PHE A 100 -18.14 17.61 -4.31
CA PHE A 100 -17.62 16.57 -5.21
C PHE A 100 -18.29 15.20 -5.01
N ILE A 101 -18.87 14.93 -3.84
CA ILE A 101 -19.45 13.61 -3.54
C ILE A 101 -20.51 13.17 -4.57
N PRO A 102 -21.48 14.01 -4.98
CA PRO A 102 -22.44 13.62 -6.01
C PRO A 102 -21.84 13.39 -7.40
N MET A 103 -20.62 13.90 -7.64
CA MET A 103 -19.89 13.75 -8.90
C MET A 103 -19.06 12.46 -8.95
N PHE A 104 -18.74 11.89 -7.78
CA PHE A 104 -18.07 10.61 -7.64
C PHE A 104 -19.08 9.47 -7.84
N LYS A 105 -19.25 8.96 -9.05
CA LYS A 105 -20.30 8.03 -9.40
C LYS A 105 -19.83 6.58 -9.54
N GLY A 106 -18.59 6.36 -9.98
CA GLY A 106 -18.03 5.03 -10.18
C GLY A 106 -18.85 4.18 -11.15
N GLU A 107 -19.42 4.79 -12.20
CA GLU A 107 -20.36 4.16 -13.14
C GLU A 107 -19.78 2.98 -13.90
N HIS A 108 -18.47 2.88 -13.99
CA HIS A 108 -17.74 1.79 -14.64
C HIS A 108 -17.00 0.90 -13.64
N PHE A 109 -17.25 1.08 -12.34
CA PHE A 109 -16.65 0.21 -11.33
C PHE A 109 -17.19 -1.21 -11.42
N ASP A 110 -16.28 -2.15 -11.67
CA ASP A 110 -16.52 -3.58 -11.64
C ASP A 110 -15.47 -4.26 -10.77
N ALA A 111 -15.88 -4.73 -9.59
CA ALA A 111 -14.98 -5.34 -8.60
C ALA A 111 -14.34 -6.64 -9.12
N ASP A 112 -15.07 -7.44 -9.92
CA ASP A 112 -14.54 -8.67 -10.49
C ASP A 112 -13.49 -8.41 -11.56
N GLU A 113 -13.74 -7.44 -12.41
CA GLU A 113 -12.78 -7.02 -13.44
C GLU A 113 -11.48 -6.47 -12.82
N TRP A 114 -11.61 -5.62 -11.80
CA TRP A 114 -10.44 -5.10 -11.09
C TRP A 114 -9.62 -6.23 -10.45
N VAL A 115 -10.28 -7.14 -9.74
CA VAL A 115 -9.59 -8.24 -9.05
C VAL A 115 -8.97 -9.22 -10.05
N THR A 116 -9.59 -9.45 -11.21
CA THR A 116 -9.01 -10.24 -12.29
C THR A 116 -7.71 -9.63 -12.79
N LEU A 117 -7.71 -8.33 -13.08
CA LEU A 117 -6.51 -7.59 -13.48
C LEU A 117 -5.39 -7.70 -12.42
N PHE A 118 -5.73 -7.55 -11.14
CA PHE A 118 -4.74 -7.62 -10.05
C PHE A 118 -4.16 -9.03 -9.88
N LYS A 119 -5.01 -10.05 -10.00
CA LYS A 119 -4.57 -11.45 -9.97
C LYS A 119 -3.66 -11.79 -11.14
N GLU A 120 -3.99 -11.32 -12.34
CA GLU A 120 -3.14 -11.46 -13.54
C GLU A 120 -1.81 -10.72 -13.39
N ALA A 121 -1.80 -9.56 -12.73
CA ALA A 121 -0.59 -8.83 -12.36
C ALA A 121 0.26 -9.54 -11.28
N GLY A 122 -0.23 -10.65 -10.71
CA GLY A 122 0.50 -11.48 -9.74
C GLY A 122 0.17 -11.20 -8.28
N ALA A 123 -0.82 -10.39 -7.96
CA ALA A 123 -1.21 -10.13 -6.59
C ALA A 123 -1.71 -11.39 -5.86
N ARG A 124 -1.43 -11.45 -4.55
CA ARG A 124 -1.92 -12.46 -3.62
C ARG A 124 -2.86 -11.89 -2.58
N TYR A 125 -2.81 -10.58 -2.35
CA TYR A 125 -3.74 -9.86 -1.48
C TYR A 125 -4.06 -8.49 -2.09
N VAL A 126 -5.24 -7.95 -1.73
CA VAL A 126 -5.70 -6.64 -2.21
C VAL A 126 -6.24 -5.84 -1.04
N CYS A 127 -5.86 -4.58 -0.95
CA CYS A 127 -6.17 -3.65 0.12
C CYS A 127 -6.81 -2.36 -0.43
N PRO A 128 -8.13 -2.31 -0.66
CA PRO A 128 -8.80 -1.05 -0.97
C PRO A 128 -8.79 -0.11 0.24
N VAL A 129 -8.68 1.19 0.00
CA VAL A 129 -8.87 2.23 1.02
C VAL A 129 -10.36 2.29 1.37
N ALA A 130 -10.72 1.89 2.59
CA ALA A 130 -12.09 1.94 3.06
C ALA A 130 -12.52 3.37 3.46
N GLU A 131 -11.61 4.16 4.02
CA GLU A 131 -11.82 5.56 4.33
C GLU A 131 -10.49 6.29 4.28
N HIS A 132 -10.39 7.32 3.43
CA HIS A 132 -9.20 8.17 3.37
C HIS A 132 -9.30 9.32 4.39
N HIS A 133 -8.32 10.21 4.43
CA HIS A 133 -8.31 11.39 5.30
C HIS A 133 -9.50 12.33 5.10
N ASP A 134 -10.18 12.25 3.94
CA ASP A 134 -11.37 13.04 3.61
C ASP A 134 -12.63 12.64 4.40
N GLY A 135 -12.61 11.47 5.07
CA GLY A 135 -13.68 10.99 5.92
C GLY A 135 -14.89 10.41 5.18
N PHE A 136 -14.80 10.22 3.84
CA PHE A 136 -15.87 9.58 3.09
C PHE A 136 -15.71 8.05 3.15
N ALA A 137 -16.68 7.38 3.76
CA ALA A 137 -16.68 5.93 3.94
C ALA A 137 -17.03 5.20 2.62
N MET A 138 -16.13 4.37 2.10
CA MET A 138 -16.32 3.63 0.85
C MET A 138 -17.18 2.36 1.00
N TRP A 139 -17.84 2.17 2.15
CA TRP A 139 -18.76 1.07 2.42
C TRP A 139 -20.15 1.59 2.79
N ASP A 140 -21.13 0.71 2.87
CA ASP A 140 -22.47 1.02 3.38
C ASP A 140 -22.42 1.10 4.92
N SER A 141 -22.06 2.27 5.44
CA SER A 141 -21.93 2.51 6.89
C SER A 141 -23.27 2.80 7.53
N ALA A 142 -23.52 2.18 8.69
CA ALA A 142 -24.64 2.54 9.56
C ALA A 142 -24.33 3.75 10.47
N LEU A 143 -23.05 4.12 10.58
CA LEU A 143 -22.55 5.13 11.51
C LEU A 143 -22.55 6.54 10.94
N THR A 144 -22.52 6.69 9.63
CA THR A 144 -22.49 7.98 8.94
C THR A 144 -23.32 7.96 7.67
N PRO A 145 -24.03 9.03 7.33
CA PRO A 145 -24.68 9.18 6.03
C PRO A 145 -23.67 9.47 4.90
N TRP A 146 -22.44 9.92 5.23
CA TRP A 146 -21.38 10.29 4.30
C TRP A 146 -20.62 9.03 3.85
N CYS A 147 -21.29 8.20 3.08
CA CYS A 147 -20.77 6.90 2.67
C CYS A 147 -21.21 6.52 1.26
N ALA A 148 -20.40 5.67 0.62
CA ALA A 148 -20.62 5.18 -0.75
C ALA A 148 -21.93 4.38 -0.92
N GLY A 149 -22.44 3.75 0.14
CA GLY A 149 -23.72 3.06 0.12
C GLY A 149 -24.92 3.99 -0.07
N ARG A 150 -24.80 5.25 0.31
CA ARG A 150 -25.92 6.24 0.29
C ARG A 150 -25.69 7.39 -0.68
N MET A 151 -24.44 7.77 -0.92
CA MET A 151 -24.05 8.93 -1.72
C MET A 151 -23.05 8.49 -2.82
N GLY A 152 -22.78 9.38 -3.77
CA GLY A 152 -21.84 9.08 -4.85
C GLY A 152 -22.25 7.84 -5.64
N PRO A 153 -21.49 6.74 -5.58
CA PRO A 153 -21.76 5.51 -6.34
C PRO A 153 -23.05 4.78 -5.92
N LYS A 154 -23.52 5.04 -4.68
CA LYS A 154 -24.66 4.33 -4.04
C LYS A 154 -24.46 2.80 -4.04
N ARG A 155 -23.25 2.37 -3.72
CA ARG A 155 -22.82 0.97 -3.69
C ARG A 155 -21.94 0.72 -2.45
N ASP A 156 -21.99 -0.50 -1.93
CA ASP A 156 -21.07 -0.98 -0.89
C ASP A 156 -19.75 -1.41 -1.53
N VAL A 157 -18.91 -0.45 -1.89
CA VAL A 157 -17.66 -0.68 -2.64
C VAL A 157 -16.75 -1.66 -1.91
N ILE A 158 -16.55 -1.50 -0.59
CA ILE A 158 -15.70 -2.39 0.20
C ILE A 158 -16.29 -3.81 0.26
N GLY A 159 -17.60 -3.93 0.46
CA GLY A 159 -18.27 -5.23 0.48
C GLY A 159 -18.21 -5.95 -0.87
N GLU A 160 -18.34 -5.22 -1.98
CA GLU A 160 -18.19 -5.79 -3.33
C GLU A 160 -16.75 -6.24 -3.59
N MET A 161 -15.75 -5.42 -3.23
CA MET A 161 -14.34 -5.78 -3.33
C MET A 161 -14.00 -6.99 -2.47
N ALA A 162 -14.43 -7.04 -1.19
CA ALA A 162 -14.16 -8.17 -0.30
C ALA A 162 -14.70 -9.49 -0.89
N LYS A 163 -15.90 -9.46 -1.45
CA LYS A 163 -16.52 -10.64 -2.11
C LYS A 163 -15.74 -11.06 -3.36
N ALA A 164 -15.39 -10.11 -4.24
CA ALA A 164 -14.66 -10.40 -5.48
C ALA A 164 -13.24 -10.94 -5.19
N ILE A 165 -12.51 -10.33 -4.24
CA ILE A 165 -11.18 -10.75 -3.83
C ILE A 165 -11.18 -12.20 -3.34
N ARG A 166 -12.07 -12.55 -2.40
CA ARG A 166 -12.17 -13.89 -1.85
C ARG A 166 -12.66 -14.92 -2.88
N ARG A 167 -13.62 -14.55 -3.72
CA ARG A 167 -14.13 -15.42 -4.78
C ARG A 167 -13.04 -15.83 -5.76
N GLN A 168 -12.07 -14.95 -6.02
CA GLN A 168 -10.95 -15.23 -6.91
C GLN A 168 -9.74 -15.85 -6.19
N GLY A 169 -9.85 -16.15 -4.89
CA GLY A 169 -8.84 -16.85 -4.09
C GLY A 169 -7.69 -15.95 -3.63
N LEU A 170 -7.90 -14.63 -3.56
CA LEU A 170 -6.96 -13.67 -2.99
C LEU A 170 -7.34 -13.33 -1.54
N THR A 171 -6.36 -12.83 -0.78
CA THR A 171 -6.57 -12.38 0.60
C THR A 171 -7.11 -10.95 0.61
N PHE A 172 -8.17 -10.72 1.39
CA PHE A 172 -8.78 -9.40 1.52
C PHE A 172 -8.14 -8.62 2.67
N ALA A 173 -7.67 -7.44 2.35
CA ALA A 173 -7.28 -6.42 3.31
C ALA A 173 -8.12 -5.15 3.08
N CYS A 174 -8.15 -4.24 4.04
CA CYS A 174 -8.64 -2.88 3.81
C CYS A 174 -7.87 -1.88 4.66
N SER A 175 -7.88 -0.61 4.26
CA SER A 175 -7.19 0.44 5.01
C SER A 175 -8.14 1.52 5.51
N THR A 176 -7.76 2.12 6.64
CA THR A 176 -8.40 3.31 7.19
C THR A 176 -7.36 4.39 7.47
N HIS A 177 -7.61 5.59 6.98
CA HIS A 177 -6.77 6.78 7.19
C HIS A 177 -7.50 7.82 8.06
N ARG A 178 -8.61 7.42 8.67
CA ARG A 178 -9.51 8.31 9.39
C ARG A 178 -8.84 9.04 10.56
N MET A 179 -7.81 8.49 11.22
CA MET A 179 -7.27 9.14 12.42
C MET A 179 -6.76 10.56 12.14
N GLU A 180 -6.29 10.88 10.94
CA GLU A 180 -5.92 12.24 10.55
C GLU A 180 -7.10 13.14 10.14
N HIS A 181 -8.28 12.58 9.90
CA HIS A 181 -9.42 13.35 9.43
C HIS A 181 -9.77 14.52 10.35
N HIS A 182 -9.61 14.36 11.67
CA HIS A 182 -9.95 15.42 12.65
C HIS A 182 -9.22 16.75 12.41
N CYS A 183 -8.09 16.74 11.69
CA CYS A 183 -7.29 17.93 11.42
C CYS A 183 -6.90 18.08 9.94
N PHE A 184 -7.40 17.20 9.07
CA PHE A 184 -6.90 17.11 7.69
C PHE A 184 -7.35 18.26 6.79
N MET A 185 -8.63 18.59 6.79
CA MET A 185 -9.22 19.61 5.91
C MET A 185 -9.23 21.01 6.54
N TYR A 186 -8.23 21.35 7.32
CA TYR A 186 -8.09 22.65 7.96
C TYR A 186 -7.85 23.77 6.93
N PRO A 187 -8.65 24.86 6.92
CA PRO A 187 -8.45 25.97 5.99
C PRO A 187 -7.31 26.88 6.42
N ALA A 188 -6.57 27.42 5.44
CA ALA A 188 -5.58 28.44 5.72
C ALA A 188 -6.27 29.75 6.22
N PRO A 189 -5.59 30.54 7.06
CA PRO A 189 -6.18 31.78 7.60
C PRO A 189 -6.69 32.71 6.49
N GLY A 190 -7.93 33.16 6.63
CA GLY A 190 -8.57 34.07 5.67
C GLY A 190 -9.15 33.42 4.42
N VAL A 191 -9.03 32.12 4.26
CA VAL A 191 -9.66 31.39 3.15
C VAL A 191 -11.15 31.21 3.44
N PRO A 192 -12.06 31.72 2.58
CA PRO A 192 -13.47 31.42 2.69
C PRO A 192 -13.71 29.92 2.59
N ASN A 193 -14.51 29.36 3.49
CA ASN A 193 -14.73 27.92 3.52
C ASN A 193 -16.11 27.56 4.05
N ASP A 194 -16.59 26.35 3.75
CA ASP A 194 -17.84 25.78 4.21
C ASP A 194 -17.69 24.86 5.42
N GLN A 195 -16.47 24.61 5.90
CA GLN A 195 -16.19 23.64 6.97
C GLN A 195 -16.74 24.08 8.32
N PHE A 196 -16.83 25.40 8.54
CA PHE A 196 -17.36 25.97 9.79
C PHE A 196 -18.89 26.10 9.82
N ASP A 197 -19.57 25.68 8.76
CA ASP A 197 -21.02 25.62 8.74
C ASP A 197 -21.50 24.38 9.52
N PRO A 198 -22.28 24.57 10.64
CA PRO A 198 -22.73 23.45 11.47
C PRO A 198 -23.53 22.39 10.73
N ARG A 199 -24.13 22.72 9.58
CA ARG A 199 -24.88 21.77 8.74
C ARG A 199 -23.99 20.66 8.20
N TRP A 200 -22.69 20.90 8.08
CA TRP A 200 -21.72 19.97 7.50
C TRP A 200 -20.81 19.33 8.55
N ALA A 201 -21.02 19.64 9.84
CA ALA A 201 -20.19 19.09 10.93
C ALA A 201 -20.16 17.56 10.97
N GLY A 202 -21.21 16.89 10.51
CA GLY A 202 -21.23 15.42 10.38
C GLY A 202 -20.27 14.86 9.32
N PHE A 203 -19.77 15.72 8.43
CA PHE A 203 -18.75 15.33 7.43
C PHE A 203 -17.36 15.88 7.80
N TYR A 204 -17.23 17.18 8.00
CA TYR A 204 -15.95 17.82 8.27
C TYR A 204 -15.46 17.65 9.72
N GLY A 205 -16.32 17.30 10.64
CA GLY A 205 -16.08 17.36 12.07
C GLY A 205 -16.26 18.78 12.64
N PRO A 206 -16.06 18.97 13.94
CA PRO A 206 -16.03 20.30 14.53
C PRO A 206 -14.82 21.08 14.01
N PRO A 207 -14.99 22.41 13.80
CA PRO A 207 -13.90 23.26 13.34
C PRO A 207 -12.71 23.21 14.30
N ILE A 208 -11.50 23.11 13.74
CA ILE A 208 -10.25 23.29 14.46
C ILE A 208 -9.41 24.34 13.76
N ASP A 209 -8.78 25.22 14.52
CA ASP A 209 -8.02 26.36 14.00
C ASP A 209 -6.51 26.11 13.87
N GLU A 210 -6.03 24.90 14.19
CA GLU A 210 -4.61 24.62 14.43
C GLU A 210 -3.97 23.66 13.41
N GLY A 211 -4.70 23.20 12.39
CA GLY A 211 -4.19 22.34 11.31
C GLY A 211 -3.66 20.98 11.80
N MET A 212 -2.80 20.36 10.99
CA MET A 212 -2.21 19.05 11.31
C MET A 212 -1.27 19.07 12.54
N ASN A 213 -0.86 20.24 13.01
CA ASN A 213 -0.10 20.42 14.25
C ASN A 213 -1.02 20.78 15.42
N GLY A 214 -2.33 20.73 15.22
CA GLY A 214 -3.34 21.08 16.20
C GLY A 214 -3.48 20.07 17.34
N PRO A 215 -4.46 20.29 18.22
CA PRO A 215 -4.66 19.44 19.38
C PRO A 215 -4.91 17.98 18.93
N HIS A 216 -4.55 17.06 19.79
CA HIS A 216 -4.84 15.64 19.59
C HIS A 216 -6.33 15.40 19.37
N ALA A 217 -6.66 14.36 18.62
CA ALA A 217 -8.03 13.95 18.37
C ALA A 217 -8.84 13.86 19.69
N SER A 218 -10.00 14.50 19.72
CA SER A 218 -10.87 14.48 20.91
C SER A 218 -11.30 13.06 21.27
N ALA A 219 -11.67 12.83 22.54
CA ALA A 219 -12.17 11.53 22.97
C ALA A 219 -13.39 11.07 22.14
N ALA A 220 -14.29 11.99 21.79
CA ALA A 220 -15.44 11.68 20.94
C ALA A 220 -15.02 11.23 19.52
N PHE A 221 -14.02 11.88 18.92
CA PHE A 221 -13.48 11.46 17.63
C PHE A 221 -12.78 10.09 17.71
N GLN A 222 -12.04 9.83 18.79
CA GLN A 222 -11.38 8.52 19.00
C GLN A 222 -12.42 7.40 19.12
N GLU A 223 -13.54 7.62 19.78
CA GLU A 223 -14.64 6.64 19.84
C GLU A 223 -15.32 6.43 18.48
N ASP A 224 -15.53 7.48 17.70
CA ASP A 224 -16.03 7.36 16.33
C ASP A 224 -15.05 6.58 15.43
N TRP A 225 -13.75 6.85 15.53
CA TRP A 225 -12.72 6.09 14.84
C TRP A 225 -12.77 4.60 15.20
N LEU A 226 -12.88 4.27 16.48
CA LEU A 226 -13.01 2.90 16.94
C LEU A 226 -14.30 2.25 16.43
N ALA A 227 -15.44 2.94 16.51
CA ALA A 227 -16.72 2.41 16.05
C ALA A 227 -16.71 2.06 14.55
N ARG A 228 -16.03 2.88 13.71
CA ARG A 228 -15.86 2.59 12.28
C ARG A 228 -14.98 1.39 12.02
N ILE A 229 -13.91 1.20 12.80
CA ILE A 229 -13.07 -0.01 12.73
C ILE A 229 -13.90 -1.25 13.11
N GLN A 230 -14.66 -1.16 14.20
CA GLN A 230 -15.52 -2.26 14.63
C GLN A 230 -16.55 -2.62 13.56
N GLU A 231 -17.14 -1.63 12.89
CA GLU A 231 -18.07 -1.86 11.79
C GLU A 231 -17.39 -2.56 10.59
N LEU A 232 -16.20 -2.10 10.17
CA LEU A 232 -15.45 -2.73 9.09
C LEU A 232 -15.08 -4.17 9.41
N VAL A 233 -14.61 -4.43 10.63
CA VAL A 233 -14.24 -5.79 11.08
C VAL A 233 -15.44 -6.70 11.13
N ASP A 234 -16.57 -6.26 11.69
CA ASP A 234 -17.78 -7.06 11.83
C ASP A 234 -18.43 -7.37 10.46
N LYS A 235 -18.40 -6.41 9.52
CA LYS A 235 -19.01 -6.59 8.20
C LYS A 235 -18.17 -7.41 7.24
N TYR A 236 -16.84 -7.17 7.24
CA TYR A 236 -15.99 -7.64 6.14
C TYR A 236 -14.85 -8.57 6.56
N GLN A 237 -14.57 -8.70 7.86
CA GLN A 237 -13.57 -9.65 8.39
C GLN A 237 -12.21 -9.57 7.67
N PRO A 238 -11.55 -8.39 7.64
CA PRO A 238 -10.31 -8.24 6.90
C PRO A 238 -9.19 -9.11 7.47
N GLU A 239 -8.48 -9.82 6.62
CA GLU A 239 -7.28 -10.58 6.96
C GLU A 239 -6.07 -9.66 7.22
N MET A 240 -6.17 -8.38 6.83
CA MET A 240 -5.27 -7.31 7.26
C MET A 240 -6.06 -6.00 7.35
N LEU A 241 -5.93 -5.31 8.49
CA LEU A 241 -6.42 -3.94 8.66
C LEU A 241 -5.23 -2.98 8.65
N TYR A 242 -5.08 -2.24 7.57
CA TYR A 242 -4.06 -1.22 7.43
C TYR A 242 -4.53 0.09 8.08
N MET A 243 -3.72 0.65 8.96
CA MET A 243 -3.94 1.97 9.57
C MET A 243 -2.83 2.91 9.14
N ASP A 244 -3.21 3.97 8.45
CA ASP A 244 -2.27 4.98 7.96
C ASP A 244 -1.80 5.91 9.09
N ASN A 245 -1.22 7.05 8.75
CA ASN A 245 -0.70 8.05 9.69
C ASN A 245 -1.75 8.50 10.74
N GLY A 246 -1.28 9.19 11.77
CA GLY A 246 -2.12 9.76 12.82
C GLY A 246 -2.37 8.84 14.02
N VAL A 247 -2.11 7.51 13.90
CA VAL A 247 -2.31 6.56 15.01
C VAL A 247 -1.05 6.37 15.89
N ASN A 248 0.06 6.99 15.54
CA ASN A 248 1.35 6.80 16.23
C ASN A 248 1.47 7.44 17.63
N PRO A 249 0.75 8.52 18.04
CA PRO A 249 0.88 9.07 19.37
C PRO A 249 0.55 8.05 20.47
N ARG A 250 1.34 8.05 21.55
CA ARG A 250 1.18 7.10 22.67
C ARG A 250 -0.05 7.38 23.52
N GLU A 251 -0.51 8.60 23.58
CA GLU A 251 -1.77 8.99 24.22
C GLU A 251 -3.00 8.30 23.63
N TYR A 252 -2.90 7.79 22.39
CA TYR A 252 -3.94 6.98 21.75
C TYR A 252 -3.85 5.49 22.09
N ASP A 253 -2.85 5.05 22.85
CA ASP A 253 -2.71 3.63 23.21
C ASP A 253 -3.99 3.01 23.80
N PRO A 254 -4.76 3.68 24.68
CA PRO A 254 -6.00 3.08 25.19
C PRO A 254 -7.01 2.75 24.08
N ILE A 255 -7.25 3.65 23.15
CA ILE A 255 -8.22 3.43 22.06
C ILE A 255 -7.67 2.46 21.00
N LYS A 256 -6.37 2.52 20.71
CA LYS A 256 -5.70 1.58 19.79
C LYS A 256 -5.76 0.15 20.30
N LEU A 257 -5.55 -0.06 21.58
CA LEU A 257 -5.62 -1.39 22.20
C LEU A 257 -7.04 -1.97 22.15
N ARG A 258 -8.08 -1.13 22.29
CA ARG A 258 -9.47 -1.56 22.11
C ARG A 258 -9.74 -1.98 20.63
N ALA A 259 -9.19 -1.26 19.67
CA ALA A 259 -9.28 -1.62 18.25
C ALA A 259 -8.58 -2.97 17.97
N ALA A 260 -7.38 -3.17 18.52
CA ALA A 260 -6.63 -4.43 18.39
C ALA A 260 -7.38 -5.60 19.06
N ALA A 261 -7.89 -5.40 20.27
CA ALA A 261 -8.65 -6.39 20.98
C ALA A 261 -9.91 -6.82 20.21
N TRP A 262 -10.62 -5.85 19.60
CA TRP A 262 -11.76 -6.14 18.74
C TRP A 262 -11.37 -6.99 17.54
N LEU A 263 -10.41 -6.54 16.75
CA LEU A 263 -9.96 -7.22 15.52
C LEU A 263 -9.53 -8.68 15.83
N PHE A 264 -8.64 -8.88 16.81
CA PHE A 264 -8.10 -10.20 17.11
C PHE A 264 -9.10 -11.11 17.82
N SER A 265 -10.00 -10.57 18.65
CA SER A 265 -11.07 -11.37 19.24
C SER A 265 -12.06 -11.86 18.18
N ARG A 266 -12.50 -10.98 17.27
CA ARG A 266 -13.38 -11.37 16.16
C ARG A 266 -12.74 -12.42 15.25
N ALA A 267 -11.45 -12.25 14.91
CA ALA A 267 -10.74 -13.22 14.10
C ALA A 267 -10.68 -14.60 14.77
N LYS A 268 -10.41 -14.65 16.08
CA LYS A 268 -10.41 -15.92 16.85
C LYS A 268 -11.78 -16.55 16.95
N GLU A 269 -12.80 -15.76 17.24
CA GLU A 269 -14.20 -16.25 17.33
C GLU A 269 -14.69 -16.84 16.00
N GLN A 270 -14.26 -16.26 14.89
CA GLN A 270 -14.70 -16.61 13.54
C GLN A 270 -13.73 -17.52 12.78
N GLY A 271 -12.56 -17.82 13.37
CA GLY A 271 -11.62 -18.80 12.87
C GLY A 271 -10.83 -18.36 11.63
N TYR A 272 -10.47 -17.06 11.51
CA TYR A 272 -9.60 -16.57 10.44
C TYR A 272 -8.32 -15.91 10.98
N GLU A 273 -7.27 -15.87 10.16
CA GLU A 273 -6.02 -15.18 10.50
C GLU A 273 -6.11 -13.71 10.11
N THR A 274 -5.65 -12.81 10.97
CA THR A 274 -5.62 -11.37 10.69
C THR A 274 -4.39 -10.71 11.29
N THR A 275 -4.06 -9.53 10.76
CA THR A 275 -3.01 -8.65 11.29
C THR A 275 -3.41 -7.19 11.14
N MET A 276 -2.84 -6.33 11.96
CA MET A 276 -2.77 -4.91 11.64
C MET A 276 -1.57 -4.65 10.74
N CYS A 277 -1.62 -3.58 9.97
CA CYS A 277 -0.46 -3.03 9.26
C CYS A 277 -0.34 -1.56 9.60
N THR A 278 0.80 -1.10 10.10
CA THR A 278 0.95 0.27 10.59
C THR A 278 2.33 0.85 10.28
N LYS A 279 2.36 2.18 10.15
CA LYS A 279 3.58 2.98 10.04
C LYS A 279 4.11 3.41 11.42
N GLN A 280 5.35 3.88 11.47
CA GLN A 280 5.93 4.65 12.57
C GLN A 280 5.82 3.99 13.94
N TRP A 281 5.84 2.66 14.01
CA TRP A 281 5.71 1.91 15.28
C TRP A 281 4.46 2.30 16.09
N ALA A 282 3.35 2.58 15.39
CA ALA A 282 2.09 2.94 16.02
C ALA A 282 1.61 1.87 17.01
N TYR A 283 1.88 0.60 16.72
CA TYR A 283 1.65 -0.53 17.61
C TYR A 283 2.96 -1.21 17.98
N LEU A 284 3.11 -1.58 19.26
CA LEU A 284 4.28 -2.32 19.75
C LEU A 284 4.23 -3.79 19.36
N PHE A 285 3.04 -4.37 19.29
CA PHE A 285 2.76 -5.76 18.94
C PHE A 285 1.49 -5.83 18.08
N GLY A 286 1.27 -6.97 17.43
CA GLY A 286 0.02 -7.23 16.71
C GLY A 286 0.00 -6.71 15.29
N ASN A 287 1.13 -6.31 14.72
CA ASN A 287 1.17 -5.71 13.38
C ASN A 287 2.34 -6.20 12.53
N VAL A 288 2.15 -6.10 11.22
CA VAL A 288 3.22 -6.03 10.23
C VAL A 288 3.58 -4.56 10.01
N TYR A 289 4.84 -4.29 9.70
CA TYR A 289 5.30 -2.92 9.51
C TYR A 289 5.06 -2.45 8.07
N ALA A 290 4.53 -1.24 7.90
CA ALA A 290 4.41 -0.59 6.61
C ALA A 290 5.55 0.42 6.41
N ALA A 291 6.41 0.14 5.43
CA ALA A 291 7.39 1.09 4.92
C ALA A 291 6.81 1.77 3.67
N GLU A 292 6.74 3.08 3.66
CA GLU A 292 6.27 3.81 2.49
C GLU A 292 7.43 4.18 1.59
N SER A 293 7.35 3.86 0.29
CA SER A 293 8.41 4.11 -0.68
C SER A 293 8.65 5.59 -1.00
N SER A 294 7.83 6.49 -0.48
CA SER A 294 8.12 7.92 -0.54
C SER A 294 9.50 8.26 0.05
N GLY A 295 10.04 7.37 0.88
CA GLY A 295 11.39 7.43 1.46
C GLY A 295 12.51 6.78 0.65
N GLY A 296 12.23 5.97 -0.38
CA GLY A 296 13.23 5.28 -1.18
C GLY A 296 13.18 3.75 -1.09
N ALA A 297 14.04 3.09 -1.89
CA ALA A 297 14.19 1.65 -1.87
C ALA A 297 14.81 1.16 -0.56
N PRO A 298 14.44 -0.05 -0.11
CA PRO A 298 15.07 -0.68 1.04
C PRO A 298 16.59 -0.82 0.83
N GLN A 299 17.34 -0.43 1.84
CA GLN A 299 18.82 -0.46 1.77
C GLN A 299 19.40 -1.77 2.29
N TRP A 300 18.63 -2.55 3.07
CA TRP A 300 19.11 -3.76 3.70
C TRP A 300 17.96 -4.71 4.06
N ILE A 301 18.31 -5.90 4.53
CA ILE A 301 17.38 -6.93 4.99
C ILE A 301 16.76 -6.46 6.31
N TYR A 302 15.44 -6.49 6.40
CA TYR A 302 14.69 -6.16 7.61
C TYR A 302 14.20 -7.44 8.30
N PRO A 303 14.43 -7.57 9.61
CA PRO A 303 13.86 -8.68 10.37
C PRO A 303 12.35 -8.46 10.58
N GLY A 304 11.61 -9.55 10.66
CA GLY A 304 10.17 -9.53 10.88
C GLY A 304 9.34 -9.37 9.60
N ALA A 305 8.04 -9.28 9.79
CA ALA A 305 7.08 -9.14 8.70
C ALA A 305 6.86 -7.65 8.36
N TRP A 306 7.05 -7.29 7.10
CA TRP A 306 6.88 -5.92 6.63
C TRP A 306 6.47 -5.87 5.16
N GLN A 307 5.92 -4.75 4.76
CA GLN A 307 5.63 -4.44 3.36
C GLN A 307 6.11 -3.05 2.99
N CYS A 308 6.29 -2.80 1.71
CA CYS A 308 6.57 -1.49 1.17
C CYS A 308 5.42 -1.05 0.26
N ASP A 309 4.75 0.01 0.68
CA ASP A 309 3.65 0.60 -0.08
C ASP A 309 4.23 1.55 -1.12
N THR A 310 3.89 1.35 -2.39
CA THR A 310 4.49 2.10 -3.51
C THR A 310 3.41 2.54 -4.49
N PRO A 311 3.27 3.83 -4.80
CA PRO A 311 2.33 4.26 -5.83
C PRO A 311 2.84 3.86 -7.23
N ILE A 312 1.93 3.42 -8.09
CA ILE A 312 2.23 3.07 -9.49
C ILE A 312 2.75 4.29 -10.29
N GLY A 313 2.47 5.48 -9.80
CA GLY A 313 2.89 6.73 -10.42
C GLY A 313 3.41 7.76 -9.42
N ASN A 314 3.30 9.02 -9.78
CA ASN A 314 3.75 10.14 -8.95
C ASN A 314 2.68 10.68 -7.97
N SER A 315 1.56 9.99 -7.83
CA SER A 315 0.48 10.25 -6.86
C SER A 315 -0.14 8.94 -6.40
N TRP A 316 -0.70 8.92 -5.19
CA TRP A 316 -1.46 7.76 -4.68
C TRP A 316 -2.86 7.70 -5.30
N GLY A 317 -3.60 8.81 -5.34
CA GLY A 317 -4.85 8.94 -6.06
C GLY A 317 -4.65 9.30 -7.53
N TYR A 318 -5.65 9.05 -8.36
CA TYR A 318 -5.61 9.48 -9.76
C TYR A 318 -5.60 11.01 -9.88
N ILE A 319 -4.73 11.50 -10.74
CA ILE A 319 -4.66 12.90 -11.16
C ILE A 319 -4.50 12.98 -12.68
N ASP A 320 -4.97 14.07 -13.27
CA ASP A 320 -4.71 14.34 -14.68
C ASP A 320 -3.20 14.50 -14.92
N GLY A 321 -2.68 13.80 -15.92
CA GLY A 321 -1.25 13.77 -16.19
C GLY A 321 -0.44 12.89 -15.20
N LEU A 322 -1.07 11.91 -14.54
CA LEU A 322 -0.36 10.93 -13.73
C LEU A 322 0.76 10.26 -14.55
N ARG A 323 1.97 10.32 -14.04
CA ARG A 323 3.13 9.67 -14.67
C ARG A 323 3.29 8.27 -14.10
N VAL A 324 2.87 7.29 -14.85
CA VAL A 324 2.89 5.86 -14.47
C VAL A 324 4.28 5.27 -14.67
N ALA A 325 4.75 4.47 -13.72
CA ALA A 325 5.96 3.67 -13.87
C ALA A 325 5.71 2.53 -14.86
N ASP A 326 6.66 2.25 -15.74
CA ASP A 326 6.56 1.11 -16.66
C ASP A 326 6.76 -0.23 -15.96
N GLY A 327 6.44 -1.32 -16.66
CA GLY A 327 6.54 -2.67 -16.09
C GLY A 327 7.96 -3.07 -15.68
N TYR A 328 8.98 -2.57 -16.35
CA TYR A 328 10.38 -2.78 -15.96
C TYR A 328 10.68 -2.13 -14.59
N GLN A 329 10.22 -0.91 -14.39
CA GLN A 329 10.38 -0.20 -13.12
C GLN A 329 9.63 -0.91 -11.99
N LEU A 330 8.41 -1.42 -12.25
CA LEU A 330 7.63 -2.18 -11.26
C LEU A 330 8.36 -3.46 -10.83
N VAL A 331 8.92 -4.20 -11.78
CA VAL A 331 9.69 -5.43 -11.47
C VAL A 331 10.96 -5.12 -10.69
N ASN A 332 11.69 -4.05 -11.02
CA ASN A 332 12.88 -3.65 -10.25
C ASN A 332 12.54 -3.23 -8.81
N GLN A 333 11.44 -2.51 -8.62
CA GLN A 333 10.95 -2.17 -7.27
C GLN A 333 10.57 -3.43 -6.47
N LEU A 334 9.84 -4.36 -7.11
CA LEU A 334 9.51 -5.66 -6.51
C LEU A 334 10.78 -6.40 -6.05
N LEU A 335 11.78 -6.51 -6.92
CA LEU A 335 13.03 -7.21 -6.62
C LEU A 335 13.80 -6.55 -5.48
N ALA A 336 13.86 -5.21 -5.44
CA ALA A 336 14.50 -4.48 -4.35
C ALA A 336 13.83 -4.76 -2.99
N ILE A 337 12.51 -4.80 -2.95
CA ILE A 337 11.74 -5.02 -1.72
C ILE A 337 11.84 -6.49 -1.26
N VAL A 338 11.60 -7.42 -2.17
CA VAL A 338 11.56 -8.85 -1.84
C VAL A 338 12.94 -9.37 -1.44
N SER A 339 14.02 -8.89 -2.06
CA SER A 339 15.40 -9.24 -1.67
C SER A 339 15.76 -8.75 -0.25
N CYS A 340 15.07 -7.75 0.25
CA CYS A 340 15.20 -7.27 1.63
C CYS A 340 14.20 -7.92 2.61
N GLY A 341 13.41 -8.90 2.17
CA GLY A 341 12.49 -9.70 2.99
C GLY A 341 11.06 -9.18 3.07
N GLY A 342 10.74 -8.06 2.40
CA GLY A 342 9.41 -7.45 2.42
C GLY A 342 8.43 -7.97 1.40
N ASN A 343 7.18 -7.54 1.52
CA ASN A 343 6.16 -7.64 0.49
C ASN A 343 6.03 -6.33 -0.28
N TYR A 344 5.84 -6.40 -1.57
CA TYR A 344 5.58 -5.26 -2.44
C TYR A 344 4.09 -5.02 -2.52
N MET A 345 3.60 -3.91 -1.95
CA MET A 345 2.21 -3.49 -2.06
C MET A 345 2.09 -2.31 -3.03
N LEU A 346 1.78 -2.63 -4.29
CA LEU A 346 1.69 -1.66 -5.38
C LEU A 346 0.32 -0.98 -5.36
N ASN A 347 0.30 0.35 -5.25
CA ASN A 347 -0.94 1.11 -5.31
C ASN A 347 -1.36 1.41 -6.74
N VAL A 348 -2.61 1.16 -7.04
CA VAL A 348 -3.31 1.48 -8.29
C VAL A 348 -4.26 2.65 -8.03
N SER A 349 -4.41 3.53 -9.02
CA SER A 349 -5.13 4.79 -8.93
C SER A 349 -6.25 4.87 -9.98
N PRO A 350 -7.44 4.31 -9.73
CA PRO A 350 -8.58 4.39 -10.65
C PRO A 350 -9.11 5.82 -10.77
N ARG A 351 -9.70 6.16 -11.93
CA ARG A 351 -10.43 7.41 -12.16
C ARG A 351 -11.76 7.44 -11.38
N ALA A 352 -12.34 8.62 -11.23
CA ALA A 352 -13.62 8.80 -10.52
C ALA A 352 -14.77 7.95 -11.08
N ASP A 353 -14.74 7.65 -12.38
CA ASP A 353 -15.72 6.79 -13.04
C ASP A 353 -15.53 5.28 -12.78
N GLY A 354 -14.45 4.89 -12.09
CA GLY A 354 -14.13 3.50 -11.78
C GLY A 354 -13.28 2.78 -12.81
N VAL A 355 -12.78 3.49 -13.84
CA VAL A 355 -11.87 2.90 -14.83
C VAL A 355 -10.43 2.95 -14.33
N ILE A 356 -9.73 1.82 -14.37
CA ILE A 356 -8.27 1.78 -14.23
C ILE A 356 -7.66 2.17 -15.58
N PRO A 357 -6.85 3.25 -15.68
CA PRO A 357 -6.27 3.74 -16.93
C PRO A 357 -5.42 2.70 -17.67
N ASP A 358 -5.40 2.80 -19.01
CA ASP A 358 -4.73 1.83 -19.89
C ASP A 358 -3.22 1.75 -19.65
N ASP A 359 -2.56 2.84 -19.30
CA ASP A 359 -1.13 2.89 -18.98
C ASP A 359 -0.81 2.10 -17.69
N GLN A 360 -1.68 2.20 -16.65
CA GLN A 360 -1.55 1.39 -15.45
C GLN A 360 -1.80 -0.09 -15.76
N ARG A 361 -2.82 -0.41 -16.57
CA ARG A 361 -3.12 -1.77 -17.03
C ARG A 361 -1.94 -2.39 -17.78
N ALA A 362 -1.33 -1.63 -18.68
CA ALA A 362 -0.17 -2.08 -19.45
C ALA A 362 1.02 -2.42 -18.53
N SER A 363 1.32 -1.56 -17.56
CA SER A 363 2.41 -1.80 -16.60
C SER A 363 2.15 -3.01 -15.71
N LEU A 364 0.91 -3.18 -15.23
CA LEU A 364 0.48 -4.35 -14.46
C LEU A 364 0.58 -5.63 -15.27
N HIS A 365 0.18 -5.62 -16.54
CA HIS A 365 0.29 -6.77 -17.43
C HIS A 365 1.75 -7.20 -17.63
N VAL A 366 2.66 -6.26 -17.88
CA VAL A 366 4.10 -6.57 -18.04
C VAL A 366 4.67 -7.20 -16.75
N MET A 367 4.33 -6.65 -15.57
CA MET A 367 4.74 -7.23 -14.29
C MET A 367 4.18 -8.65 -14.11
N GLY A 368 2.91 -8.86 -14.45
CA GLY A 368 2.26 -10.16 -14.36
C GLY A 368 2.90 -11.22 -15.27
N GLU A 369 3.17 -10.85 -16.53
CA GLU A 369 3.85 -11.76 -17.48
C GLU A 369 5.27 -12.11 -17.03
N TRP A 370 5.97 -11.17 -16.40
CA TRP A 370 7.27 -11.45 -15.80
C TRP A 370 7.16 -12.42 -14.60
N LEU A 371 6.18 -12.18 -13.71
CA LEU A 371 5.94 -13.02 -12.54
C LEU A 371 5.48 -14.45 -12.90
N LYS A 372 4.73 -14.65 -13.96
CA LYS A 372 4.39 -15.99 -14.46
C LYS A 372 5.63 -16.83 -14.78
N ARG A 373 6.70 -16.21 -15.26
CA ARG A 373 7.95 -16.85 -15.67
C ARG A 373 8.98 -16.93 -14.54
N ASN A 374 9.03 -15.92 -13.65
CA ASN A 374 10.08 -15.80 -12.64
C ASN A 374 9.56 -15.94 -11.20
N GLY A 375 8.26 -16.13 -11.01
CA GLY A 375 7.61 -16.16 -9.70
C GLY A 375 8.07 -17.28 -8.78
N GLU A 376 8.70 -18.33 -9.30
CA GLU A 376 9.33 -19.38 -8.49
C GLU A 376 10.31 -18.79 -7.47
N GLY A 377 11.13 -17.83 -7.87
CA GLY A 377 12.10 -17.19 -6.99
C GLY A 377 11.53 -16.01 -6.17
N ILE A 378 10.25 -15.66 -6.36
CA ILE A 378 9.60 -14.52 -5.69
C ILE A 378 8.66 -14.99 -4.58
N TYR A 379 7.58 -15.71 -4.94
CA TYR A 379 6.60 -16.18 -3.97
C TYR A 379 7.21 -17.19 -3.01
N ASP A 380 6.82 -17.14 -1.74
CA ASP A 380 7.32 -18.06 -0.71
C ASP A 380 8.85 -18.06 -0.58
N SER A 381 9.49 -16.97 -0.95
CA SER A 381 10.93 -16.78 -0.80
C SER A 381 11.26 -15.95 0.45
N HIS A 382 12.51 -16.03 0.86
CA HIS A 382 13.06 -15.25 1.98
C HIS A 382 14.22 -14.38 1.49
N ALA A 383 14.55 -13.33 2.24
CA ALA A 383 15.80 -12.62 2.03
C ALA A 383 16.97 -13.56 2.28
N TRP A 384 17.98 -13.53 1.40
CA TRP A 384 19.20 -14.28 1.63
C TRP A 384 20.12 -13.51 2.60
N VAL A 385 21.35 -14.01 2.86
CA VAL A 385 22.31 -13.40 3.79
C VAL A 385 22.74 -11.98 3.39
N VAL A 386 22.65 -11.66 2.09
CA VAL A 386 22.80 -10.30 1.54
C VAL A 386 21.69 -10.04 0.53
N PRO A 387 21.22 -8.80 0.37
CA PRO A 387 20.11 -8.49 -0.53
C PRO A 387 20.49 -8.58 -2.03
N GLY A 388 21.79 -8.67 -2.35
CA GLY A 388 22.28 -8.71 -3.72
C GLY A 388 23.72 -8.30 -3.83
N GLU A 389 24.18 -8.03 -5.07
CA GLU A 389 25.50 -7.49 -5.37
C GLU A 389 25.46 -6.55 -6.58
N GLY A 390 26.50 -5.73 -6.73
CA GLY A 390 26.64 -4.79 -7.83
C GLY A 390 26.82 -3.34 -7.39
N PRO A 391 27.14 -2.45 -8.31
CA PRO A 391 27.49 -1.05 -7.98
C PRO A 391 26.32 -0.24 -7.38
N HIS A 392 25.06 -0.63 -7.68
CA HIS A 392 23.88 0.07 -7.21
C HIS A 392 23.09 -0.70 -6.13
N VAL A 393 23.61 -1.87 -5.70
CA VAL A 393 23.00 -2.67 -4.64
C VAL A 393 23.79 -2.51 -3.36
N PRO A 394 23.18 -2.21 -2.22
CA PRO A 394 23.88 -2.08 -0.93
C PRO A 394 24.62 -3.36 -0.57
N GLN A 395 25.93 -3.23 -0.22
CA GLN A 395 26.80 -4.37 0.11
C GLN A 395 26.96 -4.60 1.61
N GLN A 396 26.50 -3.68 2.42
CA GLN A 396 26.55 -3.74 3.89
C GLN A 396 25.35 -2.99 4.48
N ALA A 397 25.00 -3.39 5.70
CA ALA A 397 23.97 -2.67 6.45
C ALA A 397 24.37 -1.20 6.61
N PRO A 398 23.41 -0.25 6.56
CA PRO A 398 23.68 1.14 6.89
C PRO A 398 24.35 1.25 8.27
N GLN A 399 25.25 2.25 8.45
CA GLN A 399 26.04 2.40 9.68
C GLN A 399 25.17 2.58 10.93
N ASP A 400 24.00 3.18 10.79
CA ASP A 400 23.00 3.41 11.85
C ASP A 400 21.94 2.32 11.93
N TRP A 401 22.12 1.21 11.21
CA TRP A 401 21.16 0.11 11.16
C TRP A 401 20.98 -0.51 12.56
N ARG A 402 19.79 -0.33 13.13
CA ARG A 402 19.42 -0.83 14.47
C ARG A 402 18.58 -2.09 14.43
N GLY A 403 18.46 -2.73 13.27
CA GLY A 403 17.62 -3.92 13.10
C GLY A 403 16.12 -3.63 13.03
N TYR A 404 15.71 -2.37 12.91
CA TYR A 404 14.30 -1.95 12.86
C TYR A 404 14.07 -1.02 11.68
N PRO A 405 13.07 -1.28 10.83
CA PRO A 405 12.68 -0.36 9.78
C PRO A 405 11.94 0.82 10.44
N THR A 406 12.57 1.97 10.59
CA THR A 406 11.84 3.20 10.88
C THR A 406 11.81 4.05 9.61
N ALA A 407 10.72 4.73 9.35
CA ALA A 407 10.65 5.70 8.26
C ALA A 407 11.67 6.84 8.44
N MET A 408 12.18 7.04 9.68
CA MET A 408 13.25 7.99 10.00
C MET A 408 14.64 7.40 9.79
N ASP A 409 14.82 6.08 9.89
CA ASP A 409 16.13 5.41 9.82
C ASP A 409 16.46 4.93 8.39
N MET A 410 15.52 5.02 7.46
CA MET A 410 15.83 4.84 6.05
C MET A 410 16.54 6.08 5.55
N PRO A 411 17.81 5.99 5.09
CA PRO A 411 18.40 7.08 4.32
C PRO A 411 17.46 7.38 3.16
N ARG A 412 16.79 8.52 3.21
CA ARG A 412 15.87 8.94 2.14
C ARG A 412 16.68 9.18 0.86
N ILE A 413 16.84 8.16 0.06
CA ILE A 413 17.33 8.35 -1.30
C ILE A 413 16.20 9.07 -2.04
N LYS A 414 16.44 10.32 -2.40
CA LYS A 414 15.48 11.10 -3.19
C LYS A 414 15.06 10.27 -4.42
N ARG A 415 13.78 10.32 -4.78
CA ARG A 415 13.18 9.55 -5.91
C ARG A 415 14.01 9.57 -7.20
N ASP A 416 14.77 10.63 -7.43
CA ASP A 416 15.65 10.83 -8.59
C ASP A 416 16.97 10.03 -8.49
N LYS A 417 17.28 9.44 -7.35
CA LYS A 417 18.51 8.69 -7.06
C LYS A 417 18.27 7.20 -6.77
N TYR A 418 17.10 6.66 -7.17
CA TYR A 418 16.88 5.22 -7.10
C TYR A 418 17.92 4.49 -7.95
N PRO A 419 18.76 3.66 -7.35
CA PRO A 419 19.72 2.84 -8.12
C PRO A 419 19.02 2.00 -9.19
N GLU A 420 17.79 1.57 -8.91
CA GLU A 420 16.97 0.74 -9.81
C GLU A 420 16.52 1.47 -11.08
N ARG A 421 16.66 2.80 -11.19
CA ARG A 421 16.32 3.53 -12.41
C ARG A 421 17.34 3.36 -13.54
N ASN A 422 18.60 3.10 -13.18
CA ASN A 422 19.68 2.89 -14.15
C ASN A 422 20.59 1.74 -13.71
N PRO A 423 20.07 0.51 -13.51
CA PRO A 423 20.92 -0.61 -13.14
C PRO A 423 21.90 -0.95 -14.26
N THR A 424 23.00 -1.58 -13.88
CA THR A 424 23.97 -2.17 -14.80
C THR A 424 23.74 -3.68 -14.89
N SER A 425 24.39 -4.33 -15.86
CA SER A 425 24.39 -5.79 -15.98
C SER A 425 25.16 -6.50 -14.85
N ALA A 426 25.81 -5.74 -13.96
CA ALA A 426 26.48 -6.25 -12.76
C ALA A 426 25.61 -6.17 -11.50
N ASP A 427 24.42 -5.57 -11.58
CA ASP A 427 23.50 -5.43 -10.45
C ASP A 427 22.58 -6.65 -10.36
N PHE A 428 22.60 -7.32 -9.20
CA PHE A 428 21.78 -8.48 -8.89
C PHE A 428 21.04 -8.33 -7.58
N ARG A 429 19.81 -8.85 -7.49
CA ARG A 429 19.04 -9.02 -6.27
C ARG A 429 18.90 -10.51 -5.95
N PHE A 430 18.98 -10.85 -4.65
CA PHE A 430 18.96 -12.24 -4.20
C PHE A 430 17.75 -12.56 -3.34
N THR A 431 17.17 -13.71 -3.58
CA THR A 431 16.18 -14.34 -2.69
C THR A 431 16.60 -15.80 -2.49
N HIS A 432 16.02 -16.48 -1.49
CA HIS A 432 16.30 -17.89 -1.31
C HIS A 432 15.07 -18.71 -0.92
N LYS A 433 15.15 -20.01 -1.19
CA LYS A 433 14.31 -21.08 -0.68
C LYS A 433 15.18 -22.24 -0.22
N PRO A 434 14.67 -23.20 0.55
CA PRO A 434 15.45 -24.37 0.93
C PRO A 434 16.13 -25.04 -0.28
N GLY A 435 17.46 -25.11 -0.26
CA GLY A 435 18.28 -25.72 -1.32
C GLY A 435 18.60 -24.85 -2.53
N ALA A 436 18.10 -23.63 -2.63
CA ALA A 436 18.36 -22.76 -3.79
C ALA A 436 18.45 -21.28 -3.42
N VAL A 437 19.36 -20.57 -4.09
CA VAL A 437 19.36 -19.11 -4.17
C VAL A 437 18.93 -18.68 -5.56
N TYR A 438 18.10 -17.64 -5.62
CA TYR A 438 17.68 -17.03 -6.87
C TYR A 438 18.40 -15.70 -7.03
N ALA A 439 19.16 -15.56 -8.13
CA ALA A 439 19.88 -14.33 -8.45
C ALA A 439 19.20 -13.64 -9.64
N PHE A 440 18.60 -12.49 -9.39
CA PHE A 440 17.91 -11.71 -10.41
C PHE A 440 18.84 -10.63 -10.94
N GLY A 441 19.31 -10.76 -12.20
CA GLY A 441 20.04 -9.73 -12.91
C GLY A 441 19.09 -8.60 -13.32
N LEU A 442 19.40 -7.36 -12.91
CA LEU A 442 18.52 -6.21 -13.14
C LEU A 442 18.56 -5.68 -14.57
N LYS A 443 19.60 -6.04 -15.32
CA LYS A 443 19.76 -5.70 -16.74
C LYS A 443 20.43 -6.86 -17.46
N VAL A 444 20.01 -7.10 -18.71
CA VAL A 444 20.59 -8.13 -19.55
C VAL A 444 22.10 -7.88 -19.74
N PRO A 445 22.96 -8.91 -19.62
CA PRO A 445 24.40 -8.76 -19.78
C PRO A 445 24.75 -8.37 -21.22
N GLU A 446 25.83 -7.59 -21.36
CA GLU A 446 26.35 -7.17 -22.67
C GLU A 446 27.22 -8.24 -23.34
N THR A 447 27.64 -9.24 -22.55
CA THR A 447 28.51 -10.35 -22.98
C THR A 447 27.85 -11.68 -22.64
N HIS A 448 28.36 -12.79 -23.23
CA HIS A 448 27.91 -14.12 -22.88
C HIS A 448 28.39 -14.62 -21.51
N GLU A 449 28.95 -13.78 -20.66
CA GLU A 449 29.36 -14.16 -19.31
C GLU A 449 28.66 -13.28 -18.25
N VAL A 450 28.11 -13.96 -17.25
CA VAL A 450 27.64 -13.37 -15.99
C VAL A 450 28.58 -13.75 -14.89
N LYS A 451 29.03 -12.80 -14.06
CA LYS A 451 29.88 -13.04 -12.90
C LYS A 451 29.16 -12.68 -11.63
N LEU A 452 29.06 -13.64 -10.70
CA LEU A 452 28.53 -13.45 -9.36
C LEU A 452 29.66 -13.62 -8.35
N PHE A 453 30.17 -12.51 -7.82
CA PHE A 453 31.34 -12.47 -6.93
C PHE A 453 31.03 -13.04 -5.55
N THR A 454 29.79 -12.91 -5.10
CA THR A 454 29.29 -13.48 -3.83
C THR A 454 29.43 -15.01 -3.80
N PHE A 455 29.35 -15.69 -4.97
CA PHE A 455 29.38 -17.15 -5.08
C PHE A 455 30.74 -17.70 -5.57
N ARG A 456 31.85 -17.04 -5.18
CA ARG A 456 33.20 -17.52 -5.45
C ARG A 456 33.51 -18.81 -4.70
N LYS A 457 34.60 -19.53 -5.08
CA LYS A 457 35.12 -20.66 -4.32
C LYS A 457 35.44 -20.28 -2.86
N GLY A 458 35.25 -21.24 -1.94
CA GLY A 458 35.41 -21.00 -0.49
C GLY A 458 34.13 -20.52 0.21
N GLY A 459 33.09 -20.18 -0.55
CA GLY A 459 31.74 -19.94 -0.06
C GLY A 459 30.79 -21.10 -0.33
N ALA A 460 29.57 -20.81 -0.74
CA ALA A 460 28.57 -21.82 -1.11
C ALA A 460 29.03 -22.64 -2.31
N LYS A 461 28.97 -23.98 -2.21
CA LYS A 461 29.23 -24.86 -3.34
C LYS A 461 28.01 -24.92 -4.25
N ILE A 462 28.14 -24.43 -5.47
CA ILE A 462 27.08 -24.48 -6.49
C ILE A 462 27.21 -25.77 -7.27
N GLU A 463 26.11 -26.53 -7.38
CA GLU A 463 26.03 -27.81 -8.05
C GLU A 463 25.27 -27.73 -9.37
N SER A 464 24.31 -26.84 -9.49
CA SER A 464 23.61 -26.57 -10.73
C SER A 464 23.25 -25.10 -10.88
N VAL A 465 23.14 -24.63 -12.13
CA VAL A 465 22.64 -23.29 -12.49
C VAL A 465 21.63 -23.45 -13.62
N SER A 466 20.48 -22.78 -13.49
CA SER A 466 19.49 -22.74 -14.57
C SER A 466 18.81 -21.35 -14.64
N LEU A 467 18.21 -21.05 -15.79
CA LEU A 467 17.25 -19.96 -15.86
C LEU A 467 16.01 -20.30 -15.02
N VAL A 468 15.47 -19.34 -14.30
CA VAL A 468 14.17 -19.50 -13.63
C VAL A 468 13.08 -19.64 -14.68
N ASP A 469 13.11 -18.80 -15.72
CA ASP A 469 12.20 -18.89 -16.87
C ASP A 469 12.50 -20.17 -17.68
N GLY A 470 11.57 -21.14 -17.60
CA GLY A 470 11.64 -22.39 -18.35
C GLY A 470 12.65 -23.43 -17.84
N GLY A 471 13.40 -23.17 -16.76
CA GLY A 471 14.30 -24.14 -16.13
C GLY A 471 15.49 -24.57 -16.96
N ARG A 472 15.89 -23.83 -18.00
CA ARG A 472 16.98 -24.16 -18.91
C ARG A 472 18.31 -24.24 -18.15
N PRO A 473 19.02 -25.41 -18.15
CA PRO A 473 20.35 -25.55 -17.53
C PRO A 473 21.38 -24.65 -18.22
N LEU A 474 22.29 -24.09 -17.44
CA LEU A 474 23.36 -23.22 -17.92
C LEU A 474 24.72 -23.80 -17.57
N LYS A 475 25.70 -23.61 -18.45
CA LYS A 475 27.09 -23.93 -18.15
C LYS A 475 27.67 -22.89 -17.19
N PHE A 476 28.43 -23.36 -16.23
CA PHE A 476 29.07 -22.46 -15.25
C PHE A 476 30.43 -23.06 -14.79
N ARG A 477 31.25 -22.20 -14.21
CA ARG A 477 32.47 -22.58 -13.47
C ARG A 477 32.57 -21.69 -12.21
N GLN A 478 32.95 -22.31 -11.12
CA GLN A 478 33.20 -21.59 -9.87
C GLN A 478 34.70 -21.37 -9.73
N THR A 479 35.14 -20.11 -9.66
CA THR A 479 36.55 -19.71 -9.57
C THR A 479 36.85 -19.06 -8.21
N GLU A 480 38.10 -18.76 -7.91
CA GLU A 480 38.51 -18.04 -6.70
C GLU A 480 37.90 -16.62 -6.63
N GLU A 481 37.54 -16.05 -7.80
CA GLU A 481 37.00 -14.68 -7.87
C GLU A 481 35.48 -14.65 -7.90
N ALA A 482 34.83 -15.55 -8.68
CA ALA A 482 33.39 -15.51 -8.94
C ALA A 482 32.84 -16.87 -9.39
N LEU A 483 31.51 -17.00 -9.32
CA LEU A 483 30.75 -17.94 -10.13
C LEU A 483 30.56 -17.29 -11.50
N VAL A 484 31.11 -17.93 -12.52
CA VAL A 484 31.03 -17.47 -13.92
C VAL A 484 30.03 -18.34 -14.67
N ILE A 485 28.99 -17.74 -15.24
CA ILE A 485 27.87 -18.41 -15.89
C ILE A 485 27.85 -18.01 -17.37
N GLU A 486 27.63 -18.95 -18.26
CA GLU A 486 27.43 -18.70 -19.69
C GLU A 486 26.00 -18.17 -19.91
N ALA A 487 25.87 -16.88 -20.27
CA ALA A 487 24.59 -16.22 -20.45
C ALA A 487 23.96 -16.55 -21.81
N PRO A 488 22.75 -17.11 -21.87
CA PRO A 488 22.02 -17.39 -23.09
C PRO A 488 21.31 -16.16 -23.60
N LEU A 489 22.01 -15.16 -24.13
CA LEU A 489 21.49 -13.84 -24.49
C LEU A 489 20.24 -13.91 -25.37
N GLU A 490 20.16 -14.92 -26.23
CA GLU A 490 19.01 -15.14 -27.12
C GLU A 490 17.72 -15.56 -26.41
N ALA A 491 17.84 -16.07 -25.17
CA ALA A 491 16.72 -16.51 -24.36
C ALA A 491 16.25 -15.43 -23.34
N LEU A 492 16.99 -14.33 -23.21
CA LEU A 492 16.66 -13.25 -22.27
C LEU A 492 15.80 -12.18 -22.94
N ALA A 493 14.74 -11.76 -22.26
CA ALA A 493 13.95 -10.60 -22.70
C ALA A 493 14.80 -9.32 -22.58
N LYS A 494 14.99 -8.60 -23.69
CA LYS A 494 16.00 -7.53 -23.82
C LYS A 494 15.90 -6.43 -22.76
N ASP A 495 14.72 -6.07 -22.35
CA ASP A 495 14.48 -4.92 -21.48
C ASP A 495 13.82 -5.31 -20.14
N MET A 496 14.08 -6.55 -19.67
CA MET A 496 13.51 -7.04 -18.40
C MET A 496 14.57 -7.70 -17.53
N PRO A 497 14.45 -7.65 -16.20
CA PRO A 497 15.23 -8.49 -15.30
C PRO A 497 15.07 -9.98 -15.61
N TYR A 498 16.09 -10.76 -15.36
CA TYR A 498 16.08 -12.22 -15.56
C TYR A 498 16.50 -12.96 -14.29
N GLY A 499 15.94 -14.15 -14.08
CA GLY A 499 16.23 -14.97 -12.89
C GLY A 499 17.17 -16.13 -13.19
N LEU A 500 18.18 -16.31 -12.34
CA LEU A 500 19.06 -17.49 -12.27
C LEU A 500 18.74 -18.25 -10.99
N LYS A 501 18.55 -19.56 -11.09
CA LYS A 501 18.44 -20.47 -9.95
C LYS A 501 19.78 -21.16 -9.72
N LEU A 502 20.31 -21.03 -8.52
CA LEU A 502 21.58 -21.58 -8.06
C LEU A 502 21.28 -22.64 -6.99
N GLU A 503 21.53 -23.92 -7.29
CA GLU A 503 21.31 -25.02 -6.35
C GLU A 503 22.63 -25.58 -5.85
N GLY A 504 22.64 -26.08 -4.60
CA GLY A 504 23.82 -26.65 -3.96
C GLY A 504 23.84 -26.43 -2.46
N SER A 505 25.04 -26.49 -1.86
CA SER A 505 25.22 -26.23 -0.42
C SER A 505 25.21 -24.71 -0.15
N VAL A 506 24.08 -24.05 -0.39
CA VAL A 506 23.90 -22.64 -0.09
C VAL A 506 23.49 -22.50 1.38
N ALA A 507 24.41 -21.98 2.20
CA ALA A 507 24.12 -21.71 3.61
C ALA A 507 23.02 -20.65 3.75
N ILE A 508 22.13 -20.89 4.68
CA ILE A 508 21.09 -19.93 5.11
C ILE A 508 21.65 -19.05 6.20
#